data_8f07b848fa62aaf3a1103a768a173ea2
#
_entry.id   8f07b848fa62aaf3a1103a768a173ea2
#
_cell.length_a   1.000
_cell.length_b   1.000
_cell.length_c   1.000
_cell.angle_alpha   90.00
_cell.angle_beta   90.00
_cell.angle_gamma   90.00
#
_symmetry.space_group_name_H-M   'P 1'
#
loop_
_entity.id
_entity.type
_entity.pdbx_description
1 polymer ?
#
loop_
_entity_poly.entity_id
_entity_poly.type
_entity_poly.pdbx_seq_one_letter_code
_entity_poly.pdbx_strand_id
1 'polypeptide(L)'
;MVNKADTVMCNLSNEEIRACIVTSLDLIDSVIDRGDLHDRSYLERFIDLILGEISEKIVIKWIRQNGKYAESAVDKKSRKPDMGHDIWLKNKNGEKIKCSVKSSLSALKSDMDAILCSFKIASKKTEIREVNVQVYFWLEIYNNPRTTVPSDTHAVMIGWAGRNDISECTETAYATERRKKVQLYLKDLRPMEELLQYII
;
A
#
# COMPACT_ATOMS: atom_id res chain seq x y z
N MET A 1 18.13 -0.55 -5.14
CA MET A 1 17.45 -1.85 -5.22
C MET A 1 17.22 -2.35 -3.82
N VAL A 2 16.02 -2.86 -3.54
CA VAL A 2 15.63 -3.41 -2.23
C VAL A 2 16.00 -4.89 -2.15
N ASN A 3 16.54 -5.29 -1.01
CA ASN A 3 16.75 -6.69 -0.64
C ASN A 3 15.95 -7.00 0.64
N LYS A 4 15.95 -8.26 1.08
CA LYS A 4 15.19 -8.71 2.26
C LYS A 4 15.52 -7.91 3.54
N ALA A 5 16.78 -7.51 3.72
CA ALA A 5 17.19 -6.75 4.92
C ALA A 5 16.71 -5.30 4.92
N ASP A 6 16.36 -4.76 3.76
CA ASP A 6 15.85 -3.39 3.61
C ASP A 6 14.34 -3.29 3.87
N THR A 7 13.65 -4.44 4.01
CA THR A 7 12.21 -4.45 4.28
C THR A 7 11.93 -4.09 5.73
N VAL A 8 10.86 -3.34 5.97
CA VAL A 8 10.54 -2.81 7.29
C VAL A 8 9.20 -3.34 7.78
N MET A 9 9.17 -3.86 9.01
CA MET A 9 7.94 -4.23 9.71
C MET A 9 7.58 -3.16 10.73
N CYS A 10 6.28 -2.85 10.82
CA CYS A 10 5.74 -1.97 11.83
C CYS A 10 4.42 -2.54 12.33
N ASN A 11 4.38 -2.92 13.61
CA ASN A 11 3.21 -3.58 14.19
C ASN A 11 2.17 -2.57 14.65
N LEU A 12 0.90 -2.89 14.41
CA LEU A 12 -0.23 -2.19 14.98
C LEU A 12 -0.68 -2.87 16.29
N SER A 13 -1.26 -2.11 17.18
CA SER A 13 -1.92 -2.68 18.37
C SER A 13 -3.29 -3.29 17.99
N ASN A 14 -3.83 -4.14 18.86
CA ASN A 14 -5.18 -4.67 18.67
C ASN A 14 -6.26 -3.58 18.56
N GLU A 15 -6.06 -2.44 19.22
CA GLU A 15 -6.96 -1.29 19.13
C GLU A 15 -6.87 -0.62 17.77
N GLU A 16 -5.64 -0.48 17.23
CA GLU A 16 -5.41 0.08 15.89
C GLU A 16 -6.02 -0.82 14.81
N ILE A 17 -5.88 -2.14 14.95
CA ILE A 17 -6.51 -3.12 14.04
C ILE A 17 -8.03 -3.04 14.11
N ARG A 18 -8.60 -2.97 15.34
CA ARG A 18 -10.05 -2.77 15.50
C ARG A 18 -10.54 -1.51 14.83
N ALA A 19 -9.81 -0.42 14.96
CA ALA A 19 -10.15 0.83 14.28
C ALA A 19 -10.16 0.69 12.76
N CYS A 20 -9.18 -0.02 12.19
CA CYS A 20 -9.17 -0.32 10.75
C CYS A 20 -10.39 -1.15 10.32
N ILE A 21 -10.78 -2.16 11.11
CA ILE A 21 -11.96 -3.00 10.83
C ILE A 21 -13.23 -2.14 10.83
N VAL A 22 -13.44 -1.33 11.90
CA VAL A 22 -14.61 -0.46 12.01
C VAL A 22 -14.68 0.52 10.84
N THR A 23 -13.56 1.18 10.51
CA THR A 23 -13.50 2.09 9.37
C THR A 23 -13.85 1.39 8.06
N SER A 24 -13.33 0.18 7.84
CA SER A 24 -13.63 -0.59 6.63
C SER A 24 -15.10 -0.98 6.53
N LEU A 25 -15.73 -1.34 7.65
CA LEU A 25 -17.17 -1.62 7.72
C LEU A 25 -18.03 -0.38 7.43
N ASP A 26 -17.63 0.77 7.98
CA ASP A 26 -18.34 2.04 7.75
C ASP A 26 -18.25 2.52 6.31
N LEU A 27 -17.18 2.17 5.62
CA LEU A 27 -16.92 2.62 4.24
C LEU A 27 -17.46 1.68 3.17
N ILE A 28 -17.63 0.39 3.46
CA ILE A 28 -17.88 -0.63 2.43
C ILE A 28 -19.11 -0.35 1.57
N ASP A 29 -20.18 0.18 2.16
CA ASP A 29 -21.42 0.50 1.45
C ASP A 29 -21.31 1.77 0.59
N SER A 30 -20.30 2.60 0.86
CA SER A 30 -20.03 3.82 0.08
C SER A 30 -19.03 3.59 -1.06
N VAL A 31 -18.35 2.44 -1.09
CA VAL A 31 -17.41 2.10 -2.15
C VAL A 31 -18.17 1.61 -3.39
N ILE A 32 -18.16 2.45 -4.41
CA ILE A 32 -18.72 2.10 -5.72
C ILE A 32 -17.60 1.47 -6.55
N ASP A 33 -17.83 0.23 -7.02
CA ASP A 33 -16.92 -0.40 -7.95
C ASP A 33 -16.88 0.40 -9.26
N ARG A 34 -15.68 0.75 -9.68
CA ARG A 34 -15.51 1.45 -10.96
C ARG A 34 -15.88 0.46 -12.08
N GLY A 35 -16.63 0.92 -13.07
CA GLY A 35 -17.15 0.07 -14.17
C GLY A 35 -16.09 -0.63 -15.04
N ASP A 36 -14.82 -0.51 -14.72
CA ASP A 36 -13.69 -1.15 -15.36
C ASP A 36 -12.98 -2.20 -14.45
N LEU A 37 -13.49 -2.43 -13.23
CA LEU A 37 -13.19 -3.58 -12.39
C LEU A 37 -14.28 -4.64 -12.61
N HIS A 38 -13.95 -5.93 -12.38
CA HIS A 38 -14.97 -6.94 -12.21
C HIS A 38 -15.85 -6.60 -11.00
N ASP A 39 -17.10 -7.02 -11.04
CA ASP A 39 -18.00 -6.86 -9.90
C ASP A 39 -17.46 -7.66 -8.72
N ARG A 40 -16.91 -6.95 -7.72
CA ARG A 40 -16.38 -7.56 -6.51
C ARG A 40 -17.53 -7.93 -5.57
N SER A 41 -17.46 -9.12 -4.99
CA SER A 41 -18.35 -9.49 -3.90
C SER A 41 -18.17 -8.56 -2.69
N TYR A 42 -19.16 -8.54 -1.79
CA TYR A 42 -19.06 -7.75 -0.56
C TYR A 42 -17.81 -8.08 0.26
N LEU A 43 -17.48 -9.37 0.35
CA LEU A 43 -16.30 -9.84 1.08
C LEU A 43 -14.98 -9.41 0.41
N GLU A 44 -14.89 -9.46 -0.91
CA GLU A 44 -13.72 -8.97 -1.64
C GLU A 44 -13.50 -7.47 -1.41
N ARG A 45 -14.58 -6.68 -1.47
CA ARG A 45 -14.50 -5.24 -1.15
C ARG A 45 -14.05 -4.98 0.27
N PHE A 46 -14.56 -5.77 1.23
CA PHE A 46 -14.15 -5.66 2.63
C PHE A 46 -12.68 -5.99 2.83
N ILE A 47 -12.18 -7.06 2.19
CA ILE A 47 -10.76 -7.44 2.26
C ILE A 47 -9.88 -6.35 1.65
N ASP A 48 -10.24 -5.81 0.50
CA ASP A 48 -9.48 -4.73 -0.14
C ASP A 48 -9.42 -3.47 0.73
N LEU A 49 -10.55 -3.11 1.36
CA LEU A 49 -10.61 -1.96 2.27
C LEU A 49 -9.75 -2.16 3.51
N ILE A 50 -9.85 -3.32 4.16
CA ILE A 50 -9.08 -3.57 5.39
C ILE A 50 -7.57 -3.64 5.11
N LEU A 51 -7.17 -4.22 3.97
CA LEU A 51 -5.77 -4.21 3.53
C LEU A 51 -5.27 -2.79 3.31
N GLY A 52 -6.08 -1.95 2.67
CA GLY A 52 -5.78 -0.53 2.46
C GLY A 52 -5.63 0.23 3.78
N GLU A 53 -6.60 0.09 4.69
CA GLU A 53 -6.60 0.75 6.00
C GLU A 53 -5.39 0.37 6.87
N ILE A 54 -5.08 -0.93 6.95
CA ILE A 54 -3.92 -1.42 7.69
C ILE A 54 -2.63 -0.89 7.07
N SER A 55 -2.50 -0.93 5.74
CA SER A 55 -1.30 -0.48 5.03
C SER A 55 -1.05 1.01 5.23
N GLU A 56 -2.08 1.84 5.09
CA GLU A 56 -2.01 3.28 5.35
C GLU A 56 -1.55 3.56 6.79
N LYS A 57 -2.19 2.88 7.75
CA LYS A 57 -1.91 3.04 9.18
C LYS A 57 -0.47 2.67 9.54
N ILE A 58 0.04 1.55 8.99
CA ILE A 58 1.41 1.09 9.20
C ILE A 58 2.40 2.13 8.69
N VAL A 59 2.21 2.62 7.46
CA VAL A 59 3.10 3.62 6.85
C VAL A 59 3.10 4.92 7.65
N ILE A 60 1.93 5.43 8.02
CA ILE A 60 1.81 6.64 8.85
C ILE A 60 2.52 6.46 10.19
N LYS A 61 2.26 5.33 10.86
CA LYS A 61 2.85 5.03 12.19
C LYS A 61 4.37 4.98 12.11
N TRP A 62 4.92 4.26 11.14
CA TRP A 62 6.36 4.13 10.98
C TRP A 62 7.04 5.48 10.67
N ILE A 63 6.47 6.27 9.77
CA ILE A 63 6.99 7.60 9.43
C ILE A 63 7.01 8.51 10.68
N ARG A 64 5.91 8.51 11.45
CA ARG A 64 5.80 9.30 12.68
C ARG A 64 6.76 8.83 13.78
N GLN A 65 6.98 7.52 13.93
CA GLN A 65 7.95 6.96 14.87
C GLN A 65 9.38 7.39 14.55
N ASN A 66 9.66 7.69 13.30
CA ASN A 66 10.93 8.26 12.85
C ASN A 66 10.97 9.81 12.88
N GLY A 67 10.03 10.44 13.58
CA GLY A 67 10.00 11.91 13.77
C GLY A 67 9.60 12.70 12.52
N LYS A 68 9.00 12.07 11.52
CA LYS A 68 8.60 12.69 10.26
C LYS A 68 7.11 12.95 10.19
N TYR A 69 6.71 13.91 9.35
CA TYR A 69 5.31 14.25 9.16
C TYR A 69 4.62 13.24 8.23
N ALA A 70 3.51 12.67 8.69
CA ALA A 70 2.58 11.88 7.90
C ALA A 70 1.16 12.07 8.42
N GLU A 71 0.19 12.23 7.53
CA GLU A 71 -1.23 12.42 7.87
C GLU A 71 -2.09 11.71 6.83
N SER A 72 -3.18 11.04 7.25
CA SER A 72 -4.17 10.50 6.32
C SER A 72 -4.74 11.62 5.45
N ALA A 73 -4.81 11.38 4.16
CA ALA A 73 -5.41 12.31 3.21
C ALA A 73 -6.91 12.07 3.01
N VAL A 74 -7.40 10.91 3.47
CA VAL A 74 -8.79 10.50 3.30
C VAL A 74 -9.63 11.01 4.45
N ASP A 75 -10.62 11.85 4.13
CA ASP A 75 -11.68 12.21 5.09
C ASP A 75 -12.71 11.07 5.16
N LYS A 76 -12.41 10.10 6.02
CA LYS A 76 -13.22 8.89 6.20
C LYS A 76 -14.64 9.18 6.72
N LYS A 77 -14.87 10.36 7.28
CA LYS A 77 -16.21 10.78 7.78
C LYS A 77 -17.09 11.34 6.67
N SER A 78 -16.49 11.95 5.66
CA SER A 78 -17.25 12.59 4.58
C SER A 78 -17.85 11.62 3.57
N ARG A 79 -17.43 10.34 3.58
CA ARG A 79 -17.79 9.31 2.59
C ARG A 79 -17.57 9.76 1.14
N LYS A 80 -16.77 10.80 0.91
CA LYS A 80 -16.41 11.27 -0.43
C LYS A 80 -15.30 10.39 -0.99
N PRO A 81 -15.27 10.19 -2.31
CA PRO A 81 -14.14 9.54 -2.96
C PRO A 81 -12.83 10.20 -2.54
N ASP A 82 -11.79 9.40 -2.35
CA ASP A 82 -10.48 9.90 -2.05
C ASP A 82 -9.99 10.84 -3.18
N MET A 83 -9.09 11.76 -2.83
CA MET A 83 -8.49 12.66 -3.81
C MET A 83 -7.39 11.97 -4.64
N GLY A 84 -7.41 10.62 -4.66
CA GLY A 84 -6.49 9.78 -5.41
C GLY A 84 -5.10 9.66 -4.77
N HIS A 85 -4.98 9.90 -3.47
CA HIS A 85 -3.79 9.64 -2.67
C HIS A 85 -4.19 9.36 -1.22
N ASP A 86 -3.36 8.58 -0.54
CA ASP A 86 -3.72 8.00 0.76
C ASP A 86 -3.16 8.81 1.93
N ILE A 87 -1.96 9.39 1.75
CA ILE A 87 -1.22 10.06 2.82
C ILE A 87 -0.69 11.41 2.33
N TRP A 88 -0.70 12.41 3.21
CA TRP A 88 0.08 13.63 3.09
C TRP A 88 1.41 13.48 3.80
N LEU A 89 2.49 13.74 3.10
CA LEU A 89 3.85 13.89 3.61
C LEU A 89 4.31 15.34 3.46
N LYS A 90 5.46 15.69 4.02
CA LYS A 90 6.13 16.97 3.74
C LYS A 90 7.52 16.74 3.16
N ASN A 91 7.83 17.44 2.08
CA ASN A 91 9.17 17.46 1.50
C ASN A 91 10.13 18.32 2.36
N LYS A 92 11.40 18.36 1.99
CA LYS A 92 12.44 19.17 2.70
C LYS A 92 12.16 20.67 2.76
N ASN A 93 11.33 21.18 1.86
CA ASN A 93 10.92 22.58 1.84
C ASN A 93 9.70 22.84 2.76
N GLY A 94 9.15 21.81 3.41
CA GLY A 94 7.94 21.91 4.24
C GLY A 94 6.62 21.85 3.44
N GLU A 95 6.67 21.65 2.13
CA GLU A 95 5.50 21.58 1.28
C GLU A 95 4.81 20.21 1.40
N LYS A 96 3.48 20.20 1.43
CA LYS A 96 2.73 18.94 1.41
C LYS A 96 2.87 18.26 0.05
N ILE A 97 3.26 16.98 0.07
CA ILE A 97 3.36 16.10 -1.09
C ILE A 97 2.45 14.89 -0.93
N LYS A 98 2.01 14.35 -2.05
CA LYS A 98 1.05 13.23 -2.11
C LYS A 98 1.79 11.90 -2.06
N CYS A 99 1.31 11.00 -1.20
CA CYS A 99 1.79 9.64 -1.14
C CYS A 99 0.64 8.67 -1.42
N SER A 100 0.90 7.71 -2.31
CA SER A 100 0.00 6.56 -2.54
C SER A 100 0.59 5.33 -1.86
N VAL A 101 -0.24 4.59 -1.16
CA VAL A 101 0.11 3.31 -0.55
C VAL A 101 -0.56 2.21 -1.35
N LYS A 102 0.23 1.26 -1.82
CA LYS A 102 -0.27 0.07 -2.51
C LYS A 102 -0.08 -1.14 -1.62
N SER A 103 -1.11 -1.94 -1.51
CA SER A 103 -1.09 -3.19 -0.75
C SER A 103 -1.16 -4.40 -1.68
N SER A 104 -0.48 -5.45 -1.31
CA SER A 104 -0.56 -6.74 -1.99
C SER A 104 -0.58 -7.87 -0.96
N LEU A 105 -1.32 -8.92 -1.26
CA LEU A 105 -1.41 -10.12 -0.44
C LEU A 105 -0.93 -11.32 -1.27
N SER A 106 -0.02 -12.11 -0.72
CA SER A 106 0.31 -13.41 -1.29
C SER A 106 -0.62 -14.47 -0.72
N ALA A 107 -1.34 -15.14 -1.60
CA ALA A 107 -2.10 -16.34 -1.26
C ALA A 107 -1.22 -17.60 -1.21
N LEU A 108 -0.01 -17.53 -1.73
CA LEU A 108 0.93 -18.63 -1.80
C LEU A 108 2.10 -18.38 -0.85
N LYS A 109 2.57 -19.44 -0.21
CA LYS A 109 3.79 -19.42 0.59
C LYS A 109 4.98 -19.15 -0.33
N SER A 110 5.64 -18.02 -0.14
CA SER A 110 6.80 -17.60 -0.92
C SER A 110 7.84 -16.98 0.00
N ASP A 111 9.10 -17.19 -0.26
CA ASP A 111 10.15 -16.44 0.43
C ASP A 111 10.20 -14.98 -0.07
N MET A 112 10.83 -14.12 0.72
CA MET A 112 10.89 -12.68 0.41
C MET A 112 11.68 -12.41 -0.86
N ASP A 113 12.72 -13.16 -1.16
CA ASP A 113 13.53 -12.96 -2.36
C ASP A 113 12.73 -13.30 -3.63
N ALA A 114 11.94 -14.37 -3.57
CA ALA A 114 11.00 -14.70 -4.66
C ALA A 114 9.94 -13.61 -4.84
N ILE A 115 9.41 -13.06 -3.74
CA ILE A 115 8.45 -11.94 -3.77
C ILE A 115 9.08 -10.71 -4.44
N LEU A 116 10.27 -10.31 -4.01
CA LEU A 116 10.96 -9.13 -4.56
C LEU A 116 11.24 -9.25 -6.07
N CYS A 117 11.60 -10.45 -6.52
CA CYS A 117 11.93 -10.70 -7.93
C CYS A 117 10.70 -10.89 -8.84
N SER A 118 9.58 -11.37 -8.31
CA SER A 118 8.42 -11.79 -9.10
C SER A 118 7.29 -10.77 -9.10
N PHE A 119 7.10 -10.06 -7.99
CA PHE A 119 5.99 -9.11 -7.86
C PHE A 119 6.38 -7.69 -8.26
N LYS A 120 5.36 -6.90 -8.55
CA LYS A 120 5.52 -5.52 -9.04
C LYS A 120 4.54 -4.60 -8.34
N ILE A 121 4.98 -3.39 -8.02
CA ILE A 121 4.05 -2.29 -7.82
C ILE A 121 3.45 -1.93 -9.18
N ALA A 122 2.13 -1.82 -9.24
CA ALA A 122 1.42 -1.52 -10.47
C ALA A 122 0.45 -0.35 -10.25
N SER A 123 0.52 0.66 -11.10
CA SER A 123 -0.32 1.84 -11.01
C SER A 123 -0.75 2.32 -12.39
N LYS A 124 -1.93 2.95 -12.49
CA LYS A 124 -2.24 3.77 -13.66
C LYS A 124 -1.37 5.02 -13.64
N LYS A 125 -0.98 5.53 -14.80
CA LYS A 125 -0.20 6.79 -14.87
C LYS A 125 -0.87 7.94 -14.12
N THR A 126 -2.19 8.01 -14.13
CA THR A 126 -2.96 9.05 -13.42
C THR A 126 -2.97 8.90 -11.90
N GLU A 127 -2.63 7.72 -11.39
CA GLU A 127 -2.61 7.40 -9.96
C GLU A 127 -1.20 7.47 -9.34
N ILE A 128 -0.16 7.72 -10.15
CA ILE A 128 1.21 7.88 -9.66
C ILE A 128 1.33 9.20 -8.89
N ARG A 129 1.88 9.14 -7.69
CA ARG A 129 2.09 10.30 -6.82
C ARG A 129 3.58 10.60 -6.67
N GLU A 130 3.89 11.69 -5.97
CA GLU A 130 5.28 12.08 -5.66
C GLU A 130 6.01 10.96 -4.93
N VAL A 131 5.29 10.27 -4.03
CA VAL A 131 5.76 9.10 -3.29
C VAL A 131 4.76 7.97 -3.49
N ASN A 132 5.24 6.76 -3.75
CA ASN A 132 4.42 5.56 -3.88
C ASN A 132 5.08 4.47 -3.04
N VAL A 133 4.40 4.01 -1.98
CA VAL A 133 4.89 2.99 -1.04
C VAL A 133 4.21 1.66 -1.32
N GLN A 134 4.97 0.58 -1.29
CA GLN A 134 4.43 -0.78 -1.38
C GLN A 134 4.46 -1.46 -0.03
N VAL A 135 3.30 -1.88 0.44
CA VAL A 135 3.12 -2.78 1.58
C VAL A 135 2.76 -4.17 1.05
N TYR A 136 3.35 -5.19 1.64
CA TYR A 136 3.11 -6.57 1.25
C TYR A 136 2.69 -7.39 2.47
N PHE A 137 1.57 -8.10 2.36
CA PHE A 137 1.10 -9.03 3.37
C PHE A 137 1.65 -10.41 3.04
N TRP A 138 2.57 -10.86 3.87
CA TRP A 138 3.35 -12.05 3.62
C TRP A 138 2.86 -13.24 4.45
N LEU A 139 2.52 -14.32 3.78
CA LEU A 139 1.93 -15.50 4.41
C LEU A 139 2.94 -16.58 4.83
N GLU A 140 4.24 -16.42 4.56
CA GLU A 140 5.23 -17.44 4.94
C GLU A 140 5.24 -17.72 6.45
N ILE A 141 5.00 -16.71 7.26
CA ILE A 141 4.98 -16.80 8.72
C ILE A 141 3.72 -17.50 9.24
N TYR A 142 2.68 -17.60 8.41
CA TYR A 142 1.43 -18.27 8.80
C TYR A 142 1.56 -19.79 8.66
N ASN A 143 1.94 -20.46 9.73
CA ASN A 143 1.77 -21.90 9.82
C ASN A 143 0.32 -22.32 10.07
N ASN A 144 -0.59 -21.39 10.19
CA ASN A 144 -2.00 -21.67 10.47
C ASN A 144 -2.87 -21.43 9.23
N PRO A 145 -3.35 -22.49 8.55
CA PRO A 145 -4.19 -22.34 7.34
C PRO A 145 -5.56 -21.70 7.62
N ARG A 146 -5.91 -21.47 8.88
CA ARG A 146 -7.16 -20.78 9.25
C ARG A 146 -7.03 -19.27 9.27
N THR A 147 -5.82 -18.74 9.18
CA THR A 147 -5.60 -17.28 9.18
C THR A 147 -5.62 -16.80 7.73
N THR A 148 -6.80 -16.53 7.22
CA THR A 148 -7.01 -15.94 5.89
C THR A 148 -7.09 -14.42 5.92
N VAL A 149 -7.14 -13.84 7.12
CA VAL A 149 -7.18 -12.40 7.32
C VAL A 149 -5.77 -11.89 7.52
N PRO A 150 -5.32 -10.89 6.73
CA PRO A 150 -4.01 -10.30 6.94
C PRO A 150 -3.95 -9.71 8.35
N SER A 151 -2.84 -9.97 9.03
CA SER A 151 -2.53 -9.30 10.29
C SER A 151 -1.39 -8.32 10.09
N ASP A 152 -1.32 -7.32 10.95
CA ASP A 152 -0.25 -6.32 10.99
C ASP A 152 1.14 -6.93 11.19
N THR A 153 1.21 -8.02 11.96
CA THR A 153 2.47 -8.72 12.25
C THR A 153 3.12 -9.35 11.02
N HIS A 154 2.39 -9.43 9.91
CA HIS A 154 2.84 -10.03 8.67
C HIS A 154 2.84 -9.04 7.51
N ALA A 155 2.56 -7.79 7.79
CA ALA A 155 2.65 -6.71 6.82
C ALA A 155 4.06 -6.13 6.80
N VAL A 156 4.65 -6.05 5.63
CA VAL A 156 6.01 -5.55 5.41
C VAL A 156 5.96 -4.38 4.45
N MET A 157 6.54 -3.26 4.83
CA MET A 157 6.85 -2.18 3.89
C MET A 157 8.06 -2.61 3.07
N ILE A 158 7.85 -2.86 1.79
CA ILE A 158 8.90 -3.32 0.88
C ILE A 158 9.85 -2.18 0.53
N GLY A 159 9.29 -1.04 0.15
CA GLY A 159 10.06 0.10 -0.30
C GLY A 159 9.14 1.14 -0.93
N TRP A 160 9.75 2.15 -1.54
CA TRP A 160 9.04 3.23 -2.18
C TRP A 160 9.62 3.57 -3.56
N ALA A 161 8.84 4.26 -4.37
CA ALA A 161 9.27 4.82 -5.63
C ALA A 161 8.78 6.26 -5.78
N GLY A 162 9.61 7.11 -6.33
CA GLY A 162 9.22 8.45 -6.75
C GLY A 162 8.36 8.40 -8.02
N ARG A 163 7.74 9.53 -8.36
CA ARG A 163 6.92 9.66 -9.58
C ARG A 163 7.71 9.25 -10.83
N ASN A 164 8.94 9.72 -10.96
CA ASN A 164 9.77 9.49 -12.15
C ASN A 164 10.15 8.01 -12.28
N ASP A 165 10.47 7.35 -11.16
CA ASP A 165 10.87 5.93 -11.16
C ASP A 165 9.80 5.04 -11.81
N ILE A 166 8.51 5.37 -11.60
CA ILE A 166 7.39 4.60 -12.15
C ILE A 166 6.96 5.12 -13.53
N SER A 167 6.94 6.44 -13.74
CA SER A 167 6.43 7.04 -14.98
C SER A 167 7.29 6.70 -16.20
N GLU A 168 8.57 6.42 -15.99
CA GLU A 168 9.51 5.99 -17.05
C GLU A 168 9.33 4.51 -17.44
N CYS A 169 8.59 3.74 -16.63
CA CYS A 169 8.32 2.34 -16.94
C CYS A 169 7.34 2.19 -18.10
N THR A 170 7.52 1.12 -18.87
CA THR A 170 6.64 0.80 -20.00
C THR A 170 5.25 0.42 -19.52
N GLU A 171 4.23 0.94 -20.18
CA GLU A 171 2.85 0.51 -19.95
C GLU A 171 2.62 -0.90 -20.49
N THR A 172 2.09 -1.77 -19.62
CA THR A 172 1.72 -3.14 -20.00
C THR A 172 0.21 -3.32 -19.88
N ALA A 173 -0.41 -3.89 -20.91
CA ALA A 173 -1.80 -4.33 -20.84
C ALA A 173 -1.85 -5.73 -20.22
N TYR A 174 -2.69 -5.90 -19.20
CA TYR A 174 -3.00 -7.23 -18.68
C TYR A 174 -4.11 -7.88 -19.50
N ALA A 175 -3.96 -9.17 -19.81
CA ALA A 175 -4.98 -9.92 -20.57
C ALA A 175 -6.35 -9.94 -19.87
N THR A 176 -6.36 -9.83 -18.53
CA THR A 176 -7.56 -9.85 -17.70
C THR A 176 -8.08 -8.48 -17.30
N GLU A 177 -7.32 -7.41 -17.57
CA GLU A 177 -7.71 -6.05 -17.20
C GLU A 177 -7.83 -5.16 -18.45
N ARG A 178 -8.92 -4.43 -18.54
CA ARG A 178 -9.17 -3.46 -19.63
C ARG A 178 -8.25 -2.24 -19.59
N ARG A 179 -7.23 -2.23 -18.70
CA ARG A 179 -6.41 -1.06 -18.43
C ARG A 179 -4.94 -1.33 -18.60
N LYS A 180 -4.25 -0.33 -19.13
CA LYS A 180 -2.80 -0.30 -19.11
C LYS A 180 -2.31 0.20 -17.75
N LYS A 181 -1.33 -0.48 -17.18
CA LYS A 181 -0.64 -0.09 -15.95
C LYS A 181 0.86 0.01 -16.22
N VAL A 182 1.51 0.96 -15.61
CA VAL A 182 2.96 0.98 -15.46
C VAL A 182 3.34 0.10 -14.28
N GLN A 183 4.48 -0.57 -14.38
CA GLN A 183 4.92 -1.57 -13.42
C GLN A 183 6.39 -1.45 -13.13
N LEU A 184 6.75 -1.55 -11.86
CA LEU A 184 8.13 -1.63 -11.39
C LEU A 184 8.27 -2.86 -10.49
N TYR A 185 9.31 -3.68 -10.68
CA TYR A 185 9.56 -4.82 -9.79
C TYR A 185 9.81 -4.35 -8.37
N LEU A 186 9.39 -5.13 -7.38
CA LEU A 186 9.55 -4.75 -5.97
C LEU A 186 11.03 -4.61 -5.59
N LYS A 187 11.91 -5.44 -6.15
CA LYS A 187 13.37 -5.32 -5.97
C LYS A 187 13.95 -3.99 -6.45
N ASP A 188 13.30 -3.35 -7.44
CA ASP A 188 13.78 -2.10 -8.05
C ASP A 188 13.26 -0.85 -7.32
N LEU A 189 12.48 -1.04 -6.26
CA LEU A 189 12.09 0.05 -5.35
C LEU A 189 13.32 0.59 -4.60
N ARG A 190 13.16 1.75 -3.98
CA ARG A 190 14.11 2.32 -3.03
C ARG A 190 13.81 1.84 -1.62
N PRO A 191 14.81 1.58 -0.77
CA PRO A 191 14.61 1.25 0.63
C PRO A 191 13.78 2.31 1.37
N MET A 192 12.95 1.88 2.32
CA MET A 192 12.12 2.80 3.11
C MET A 192 12.94 3.83 3.89
N GLU A 193 14.16 3.50 4.32
CA GLU A 193 15.06 4.43 5.01
C GLU A 193 15.44 5.64 4.15
N GLU A 194 15.55 5.48 2.83
CA GLU A 194 15.80 6.58 1.91
C GLU A 194 14.60 7.56 1.86
N LEU A 195 13.37 7.08 2.10
CA LEU A 195 12.20 7.94 2.20
C LEU A 195 12.34 8.93 3.36
N LEU A 196 12.87 8.48 4.50
CA LEU A 196 13.09 9.36 5.66
C LEU A 196 14.08 10.49 5.37
N GLN A 197 14.99 10.28 4.41
CA GLN A 197 15.90 11.33 3.96
C GLN A 197 15.25 12.30 2.96
N TYR A 198 14.17 11.87 2.30
CA TYR A 198 13.44 12.65 1.30
C TYR A 198 12.38 13.56 1.93
N ILE A 199 11.81 13.18 3.08
CA ILE A 199 10.74 13.88 3.81
C ILE A 199 11.21 14.48 5.14
N ILE A 200 10.42 15.41 5.71
CA ILE A 200 10.65 16.01 7.04
C ILE A 200 9.52 15.66 8.01
#